data_d0b3b34a56721cb221454a598454a4d9
#
_entry.id   d0b3b34a56721cb221454a598454a4d9
#
_cell.length_a   1.000
_cell.length_b   1.000
_cell.length_c   1.000
_cell.angle_alpha   90.00
_cell.angle_beta   90.00
_cell.angle_gamma   90.00
#
_symmetry.space_group_name_H-M   'P 1'
#
loop_
_entity.id
_entity.type
_entity.pdbx_description
1 polymer ?
#
loop_
_entity_poly.entity_id
_entity_poly.type
_entity_poly.pdbx_seq_one_letter_code
_entity_poly.pdbx_strand_id
1 'polypeptide(L)'
;RFLGPADYGLINYAGAYTGFFASVCTLGINSVIVKELVDNRKNEGTVLGTSMLLKAISSILSAVSIFCIVFVADNGEPVTIAVVALCSLGMIFNLLETFNYWFQSRLESKITAIATLAGYMITAAYKVFLIVTQKSVVFFALATSLDYIVVGIILICFYKAKKGQKLRFSADYGKKLLKSSWHFILPAVMVSVYGQTDKFMLKQMISDSEIGYYSTATALCTSWCFVLQAIIDSFYPTI
;
A
#
# COMPACT_ATOMS: atom_id res chain seq x y z
N ARG A 1 -10.33 10.78 20.33
CA ARG A 1 -11.50 11.45 20.91
C ARG A 1 -12.56 11.84 19.87
N PHE A 2 -12.19 12.17 18.61
CA PHE A 2 -13.11 12.65 17.57
C PHE A 2 -13.69 11.51 16.72
N LEU A 3 -12.86 10.58 16.29
CA LEU A 3 -13.32 9.26 15.82
C LEU A 3 -13.50 8.41 17.07
N GLY A 4 -14.67 7.95 17.40
CA GLY A 4 -14.86 7.00 18.49
C GLY A 4 -14.02 5.73 18.32
N PRO A 5 -13.85 4.91 19.37
CA PRO A 5 -13.10 3.66 19.23
C PRO A 5 -13.69 2.72 18.17
N ALA A 6 -15.00 2.72 18.00
CA ALA A 6 -15.69 1.89 17.02
C ALA A 6 -15.33 2.27 15.56
N ASP A 7 -15.37 3.58 15.22
CA ASP A 7 -15.01 4.06 13.88
C ASP A 7 -13.53 3.80 13.56
N TYR A 8 -12.66 3.97 14.58
CA TYR A 8 -11.25 3.64 14.44
C TYR A 8 -11.01 2.13 14.27
N GLY A 9 -11.77 1.31 14.99
CA GLY A 9 -11.79 -0.14 14.83
C GLY A 9 -12.19 -0.56 13.41
N LEU A 10 -13.23 0.07 12.86
CA LEU A 10 -13.72 -0.17 11.51
C LEU A 10 -12.66 0.15 10.43
N ILE A 11 -11.95 1.29 10.55
CA ILE A 11 -10.86 1.64 9.65
C ILE A 11 -9.72 0.62 9.72
N ASN A 12 -9.36 0.17 10.94
CA ASN A 12 -8.31 -0.84 11.12
C ASN A 12 -8.72 -2.21 10.61
N TYR A 13 -9.98 -2.57 10.74
CA TYR A 13 -10.54 -3.79 10.14
C TYR A 13 -10.48 -3.73 8.60
N ALA A 14 -10.89 -2.62 8.00
CA ALA A 14 -10.72 -2.40 6.55
C ALA A 14 -9.23 -2.44 6.15
N GLY A 15 -8.35 -1.85 6.99
CA GLY A 15 -6.90 -1.92 6.84
C GLY A 15 -6.35 -3.34 6.89
N ALA A 16 -6.96 -4.25 7.65
CA ALA A 16 -6.56 -5.65 7.70
C ALA A 16 -6.80 -6.36 6.37
N TYR A 17 -7.94 -6.14 5.71
CA TYR A 17 -8.19 -6.66 4.36
C TYR A 17 -7.17 -6.16 3.36
N THR A 18 -6.96 -4.85 3.32
CA THR A 18 -5.98 -4.27 2.39
C THR A 18 -4.56 -4.74 2.70
N GLY A 19 -4.18 -4.87 3.97
CA GLY A 19 -2.89 -5.40 4.40
C GLY A 19 -2.69 -6.87 4.02
N PHE A 20 -3.72 -7.70 4.15
CA PHE A 20 -3.67 -9.10 3.72
C PHE A 20 -3.45 -9.22 2.21
N PHE A 21 -4.21 -8.48 1.42
CA PHE A 21 -4.10 -8.53 -0.04
C PHE A 21 -2.93 -7.71 -0.61
N ALA A 22 -2.27 -6.85 0.18
CA ALA A 22 -1.15 -6.03 -0.29
C ALA A 22 -0.01 -6.88 -0.87
N SER A 23 0.31 -8.03 -0.25
CA SER A 23 1.32 -8.95 -0.74
C SER A 23 0.94 -9.58 -2.09
N VAL A 24 -0.34 -9.89 -2.29
CA VAL A 24 -0.87 -10.41 -3.56
C VAL A 24 -0.85 -9.33 -4.63
N CYS A 25 -1.22 -8.08 -4.29
CA CYS A 25 -1.19 -6.95 -5.23
C CYS A 25 0.20 -6.67 -5.79
N THR A 26 1.23 -6.83 -4.97
CA THR A 26 2.61 -6.56 -5.40
C THR A 26 3.22 -7.68 -6.22
N LEU A 27 2.62 -8.90 -6.23
CA LEU A 27 3.10 -10.09 -6.95
C LEU A 27 4.59 -10.41 -6.66
N GLY A 28 5.11 -10.01 -5.50
CA GLY A 28 6.52 -10.14 -5.16
C GLY A 28 7.46 -9.29 -6.05
N ILE A 29 6.91 -8.49 -6.99
CA ILE A 29 7.69 -7.69 -7.94
C ILE A 29 8.58 -6.69 -7.22
N ASN A 30 8.14 -6.14 -6.08
CA ASN A 30 8.89 -5.16 -5.30
C ASN A 30 10.30 -5.65 -4.94
N SER A 31 10.46 -6.94 -4.66
CA SER A 31 11.75 -7.54 -4.29
C SER A 31 12.72 -7.69 -5.46
N VAL A 32 12.23 -7.68 -6.70
CA VAL A 32 13.03 -7.94 -7.90
C VAL A 32 13.22 -6.71 -8.76
N ILE A 33 12.28 -5.76 -8.71
CA ILE A 33 12.22 -4.62 -9.63
C ILE A 33 13.46 -3.72 -9.58
N VAL A 34 14.01 -3.48 -8.39
CA VAL A 34 15.21 -2.63 -8.23
C VAL A 34 16.39 -3.24 -8.97
N LYS A 35 16.61 -4.56 -8.82
CA LYS A 35 17.66 -5.30 -9.54
C LYS A 35 17.41 -5.24 -11.04
N GLU A 36 16.20 -5.52 -11.49
CA GLU A 36 15.86 -5.49 -12.92
C GLU A 36 16.04 -4.10 -13.55
N LEU A 37 15.80 -3.02 -12.79
CA LEU A 37 16.04 -1.64 -13.24
C LEU A 37 17.55 -1.33 -13.31
N VAL A 38 18.37 -1.86 -12.42
CA VAL A 38 19.83 -1.70 -12.45
C VAL A 38 20.42 -2.46 -13.64
N ASP A 39 20.01 -3.71 -13.83
CA ASP A 39 20.52 -4.59 -14.88
C ASP A 39 20.08 -4.15 -16.29
N ASN A 40 18.88 -3.58 -16.42
CA ASN A 40 18.26 -3.22 -17.71
C ASN A 40 18.10 -1.70 -17.91
N ARG A 41 19.11 -0.90 -17.60
CA ARG A 41 19.06 0.57 -17.72
C ARG A 41 18.63 1.11 -19.08
N LYS A 42 18.91 0.37 -20.17
CA LYS A 42 18.51 0.77 -21.54
C LYS A 42 17.00 0.65 -21.76
N ASN A 43 16.31 -0.20 -21.00
CA ASN A 43 14.89 -0.52 -21.15
C ASN A 43 14.08 -0.24 -19.89
N GLU A 44 14.49 0.73 -19.06
CA GLU A 44 13.82 1.08 -17.80
C GLU A 44 12.32 1.35 -18.00
N GLY A 45 11.94 2.02 -19.10
CA GLY A 45 10.55 2.30 -19.41
C GLY A 45 9.71 1.04 -19.67
N THR A 46 10.32 -0.04 -20.19
CA THR A 46 9.63 -1.33 -20.36
C THR A 46 9.50 -2.05 -19.02
N VAL A 47 10.53 -2.01 -18.18
CA VAL A 47 10.49 -2.60 -16.83
C VAL A 47 9.39 -1.94 -16.01
N LEU A 48 9.39 -0.60 -15.92
CA LEU A 48 8.40 0.16 -15.17
C LEU A 48 6.98 -0.05 -15.72
N GLY A 49 6.78 0.13 -17.02
CA GLY A 49 5.45 0.03 -17.62
C GLY A 49 4.84 -1.36 -17.46
N THR A 50 5.65 -2.41 -17.64
CA THR A 50 5.20 -3.81 -17.44
C THR A 50 4.87 -4.10 -15.99
N SER A 51 5.73 -3.67 -15.06
CA SER A 51 5.50 -3.83 -13.62
C SER A 51 4.23 -3.11 -13.15
N MET A 52 4.02 -1.87 -13.59
CA MET A 52 2.82 -1.10 -13.26
C MET A 52 1.56 -1.76 -13.77
N LEU A 53 1.56 -2.29 -14.99
CA LEU A 53 0.40 -2.95 -15.57
C LEU A 53 0.08 -4.26 -14.84
N LEU A 54 1.08 -5.07 -14.50
CA LEU A 54 0.89 -6.29 -13.73
C LEU A 54 0.31 -5.98 -12.34
N LYS A 55 0.86 -4.98 -11.64
CA LYS A 55 0.35 -4.51 -10.35
C LYS A 55 -1.08 -3.96 -10.47
N ALA A 56 -1.40 -3.22 -11.53
CA ALA A 56 -2.75 -2.71 -11.75
C ALA A 56 -3.78 -3.84 -11.88
N ILE A 57 -3.48 -4.85 -12.69
CA ILE A 57 -4.36 -6.03 -12.87
C ILE A 57 -4.51 -6.76 -11.53
N SER A 58 -3.42 -7.03 -10.83
CA SER A 58 -3.45 -7.71 -9.53
C SER A 58 -4.23 -6.92 -8.48
N SER A 59 -4.05 -5.59 -8.42
CA SER A 59 -4.77 -4.72 -7.49
C SER A 59 -6.27 -4.68 -7.76
N ILE A 60 -6.69 -4.65 -9.03
CA ILE A 60 -8.11 -4.71 -9.39
C ILE A 60 -8.71 -6.06 -8.97
N LEU A 61 -8.03 -7.16 -9.28
CA LEU A 61 -8.48 -8.50 -8.88
C LEU A 61 -8.59 -8.61 -7.34
N SER A 62 -7.60 -8.10 -6.62
CA SER A 62 -7.60 -8.09 -5.16
C SER A 62 -8.75 -7.22 -4.59
N ALA A 63 -8.98 -6.04 -5.15
CA ALA A 63 -10.08 -5.17 -4.72
C ALA A 63 -11.45 -5.84 -4.93
N VAL A 64 -11.66 -6.51 -6.08
CA VAL A 64 -12.88 -7.28 -6.34
C VAL A 64 -13.01 -8.44 -5.35
N SER A 65 -11.92 -9.18 -5.08
CA SER A 65 -11.93 -10.27 -4.11
C SER A 65 -12.27 -9.78 -2.70
N ILE A 66 -11.69 -8.68 -2.25
CA ILE A 66 -12.00 -8.06 -0.96
C ILE A 66 -13.49 -7.70 -0.89
N PHE A 67 -14.01 -7.03 -1.93
CA PHE A 67 -15.43 -6.65 -1.98
C PHE A 67 -16.36 -7.87 -1.87
N CYS A 68 -16.07 -8.95 -2.59
CA CYS A 68 -16.85 -10.18 -2.52
C CYS A 68 -16.80 -10.82 -1.12
N ILE A 69 -15.61 -10.87 -0.50
CA ILE A 69 -15.43 -11.45 0.84
C ILE A 69 -16.21 -10.66 1.88
N VAL A 70 -16.07 -9.33 1.90
CA VAL A 70 -16.74 -8.45 2.87
C VAL A 70 -18.25 -8.49 2.71
N PHE A 71 -18.74 -8.53 1.47
CA PHE A 71 -20.19 -8.63 1.20
C PHE A 71 -20.81 -9.89 1.82
N VAL A 72 -20.05 -11.00 1.83
CA VAL A 72 -20.52 -12.27 2.42
C VAL A 72 -20.27 -12.30 3.94
N ALA A 73 -19.11 -11.81 4.40
CA ALA A 73 -18.70 -11.94 5.81
C ALA A 73 -19.47 -11.00 6.75
N ASP A 74 -19.74 -9.77 6.31
CA ASP A 74 -20.37 -8.72 7.14
C ASP A 74 -21.88 -8.53 6.89
N ASN A 75 -22.54 -9.57 6.33
CA ASN A 75 -24.01 -9.59 6.11
C ASN A 75 -24.57 -8.34 5.41
N GLY A 76 -23.77 -7.67 4.60
CA GLY A 76 -24.21 -6.51 3.83
C GLY A 76 -24.27 -5.19 4.61
N GLU A 77 -23.55 -5.04 5.73
CA GLU A 77 -23.49 -3.79 6.48
C GLU A 77 -22.96 -2.64 5.61
N PRO A 78 -23.78 -1.61 5.27
CA PRO A 78 -23.44 -0.66 4.21
C PRO A 78 -22.25 0.24 4.58
N VAL A 79 -22.06 0.56 5.84
CA VAL A 79 -20.94 1.41 6.30
C VAL A 79 -19.61 0.66 6.19
N THR A 80 -19.57 -0.59 6.66
CA THR A 80 -18.40 -1.47 6.59
C THR A 80 -17.98 -1.69 5.13
N ILE A 81 -18.95 -2.02 4.26
CA ILE A 81 -18.70 -2.21 2.82
C ILE A 81 -18.14 -0.93 2.19
N ALA A 82 -18.71 0.24 2.49
CA ALA A 82 -18.24 1.50 1.94
C ALA A 82 -16.80 1.83 2.38
N VAL A 83 -16.49 1.66 3.66
CA VAL A 83 -15.14 1.90 4.21
C VAL A 83 -14.11 0.96 3.60
N VAL A 84 -14.41 -0.35 3.53
CA VAL A 84 -13.51 -1.34 2.94
C VAL A 84 -13.33 -1.11 1.43
N ALA A 85 -14.39 -0.77 0.70
CA ALA A 85 -14.29 -0.45 -0.73
C ALA A 85 -13.40 0.76 -0.98
N LEU A 86 -13.53 1.82 -0.19
CA LEU A 86 -12.69 3.02 -0.31
C LEU A 86 -11.22 2.76 0.06
N CYS A 87 -10.96 1.96 1.10
CA CYS A 87 -9.60 1.52 1.43
C CYS A 87 -9.02 0.66 0.30
N SER A 88 -9.82 -0.21 -0.31
CA SER A 88 -9.38 -1.08 -1.43
C SER A 88 -9.03 -0.27 -2.68
N LEU A 89 -9.71 0.86 -2.94
CA LEU A 89 -9.32 1.76 -4.03
C LEU A 89 -7.89 2.28 -3.86
N GLY A 90 -7.45 2.52 -2.62
CA GLY A 90 -6.06 2.90 -2.33
C GLY A 90 -5.04 1.90 -2.86
N MET A 91 -5.36 0.61 -2.87
CA MET A 91 -4.47 -0.44 -3.38
C MET A 91 -4.21 -0.29 -4.89
N ILE A 92 -5.19 0.20 -5.66
CA ILE A 92 -5.00 0.45 -7.10
C ILE A 92 -3.97 1.55 -7.29
N PHE A 93 -3.98 2.58 -6.46
CA PHE A 93 -3.02 3.68 -6.54
C PHE A 93 -1.62 3.30 -6.02
N ASN A 94 -1.49 2.21 -5.26
CA ASN A 94 -0.19 1.67 -4.85
C ASN A 94 0.72 1.32 -6.04
N LEU A 95 0.15 1.09 -7.23
CA LEU A 95 0.96 0.91 -8.46
C LEU A 95 1.93 2.08 -8.71
N LEU A 96 1.60 3.30 -8.25
CA LEU A 96 2.42 4.49 -8.39
C LEU A 96 3.71 4.43 -7.55
N GLU A 97 3.72 3.61 -6.51
CA GLU A 97 4.92 3.33 -5.72
C GLU A 97 6.05 2.72 -6.57
N THR A 98 5.72 2.16 -7.74
CA THR A 98 6.72 1.62 -8.67
C THR A 98 7.77 2.67 -9.07
N PHE A 99 7.42 3.95 -9.11
CA PHE A 99 8.38 5.03 -9.36
C PHE A 99 9.39 5.21 -8.21
N ASN A 100 9.03 4.86 -6.97
CA ASN A 100 9.95 4.85 -5.84
C ASN A 100 11.15 3.94 -6.11
N TYR A 101 10.89 2.72 -6.62
CA TYR A 101 11.94 1.76 -6.95
C TYR A 101 12.86 2.24 -8.07
N TRP A 102 12.36 3.07 -8.98
CA TRP A 102 13.19 3.71 -10.01
C TRP A 102 14.18 4.71 -9.40
N PHE A 103 13.74 5.54 -8.46
CA PHE A 103 14.65 6.44 -7.74
C PHE A 103 15.63 5.65 -6.84
N GLN A 104 15.17 4.59 -6.22
CA GLN A 104 16.01 3.71 -5.41
C GLN A 104 17.12 3.04 -6.26
N SER A 105 16.81 2.55 -7.47
CA SER A 105 17.79 1.95 -8.38
C SER A 105 18.88 2.93 -8.84
N ARG A 106 18.63 4.23 -8.70
CA ARG A 106 19.54 5.32 -9.04
C ARG A 106 20.24 5.92 -7.81
N LEU A 107 20.02 5.35 -6.62
CA LEU A 107 20.52 5.87 -5.33
C LEU A 107 20.03 7.30 -5.03
N GLU A 108 18.87 7.65 -5.55
CA GLU A 108 18.23 8.96 -5.37
C GLU A 108 17.10 8.93 -4.34
N SER A 109 17.21 8.11 -3.30
CA SER A 109 16.21 7.93 -2.24
C SER A 109 15.85 9.24 -1.51
N LYS A 110 16.68 10.29 -1.63
CA LYS A 110 16.36 11.63 -1.14
C LYS A 110 15.08 12.19 -1.77
N ILE A 111 14.87 11.97 -3.07
CA ILE A 111 13.66 12.43 -3.78
C ILE A 111 12.43 11.71 -3.25
N THR A 112 12.54 10.40 -3.05
CA THR A 112 11.46 9.61 -2.47
C THR A 112 11.12 10.04 -1.06
N ALA A 113 12.13 10.26 -0.21
CA ALA A 113 11.93 10.73 1.17
C ALA A 113 11.20 12.08 1.20
N ILE A 114 11.58 13.03 0.35
CA ILE A 114 10.91 14.33 0.24
C ILE A 114 9.47 14.17 -0.26
N ALA A 115 9.23 13.34 -1.28
CA ALA A 115 7.91 13.07 -1.82
C ALA A 115 6.99 12.45 -0.76
N THR A 116 7.48 11.46 -0.02
CA THR A 116 6.75 10.79 1.05
C THR A 116 6.44 11.75 2.20
N LEU A 117 7.42 12.57 2.62
CA LEU A 117 7.22 13.56 3.67
C LEU A 117 6.15 14.59 3.26
N ALA A 118 6.24 15.12 2.03
CA ALA A 118 5.24 16.06 1.50
C ALA A 118 3.85 15.40 1.43
N GLY A 119 3.75 14.15 0.99
CA GLY A 119 2.50 13.38 0.98
C GLY A 119 1.90 13.28 2.38
N TYR A 120 2.68 12.84 3.36
CA TYR A 120 2.21 12.73 4.74
C TYR A 120 1.77 14.05 5.36
N MET A 121 2.47 15.16 5.06
CA MET A 121 2.05 16.50 5.52
C MET A 121 0.70 16.90 4.94
N ILE A 122 0.47 16.67 3.65
CA ILE A 122 -0.80 16.98 2.97
C ILE A 122 -1.93 16.09 3.55
N THR A 123 -1.68 14.80 3.71
CA THR A 123 -2.69 13.88 4.26
C THR A 123 -2.96 14.16 5.75
N ALA A 124 -1.95 14.54 6.52
CA ALA A 124 -2.14 14.97 7.90
C ALA A 124 -3.01 16.23 7.98
N ALA A 125 -2.76 17.23 7.12
CA ALA A 125 -3.58 18.43 7.03
C ALA A 125 -5.04 18.08 6.65
N TYR A 126 -5.23 17.17 5.69
CA TYR A 126 -6.55 16.66 5.33
C TYR A 126 -7.26 15.97 6.50
N LYS A 127 -6.57 15.09 7.25
CA LYS A 127 -7.13 14.43 8.44
C LYS A 127 -7.51 15.44 9.52
N VAL A 128 -6.68 16.46 9.76
CA VAL A 128 -7.01 17.56 10.70
C VAL A 128 -8.25 18.32 10.24
N PHE A 129 -8.35 18.65 8.94
CA PHE A 129 -9.54 19.28 8.37
C PHE A 129 -10.80 18.45 8.58
N LEU A 130 -10.75 17.12 8.38
CA LEU A 130 -11.87 16.22 8.62
C LEU A 130 -12.29 16.20 10.11
N ILE A 131 -11.32 16.23 11.03
CA ILE A 131 -11.57 16.29 12.48
C ILE A 131 -12.32 17.59 12.84
N VAL A 132 -11.84 18.72 12.34
CA VAL A 132 -12.45 20.03 12.62
C VAL A 132 -13.86 20.14 12.04
N THR A 133 -14.09 19.57 10.87
CA THR A 133 -15.40 19.57 10.18
C THR A 133 -16.32 18.42 10.61
N GLN A 134 -15.91 17.58 11.56
CA GLN A 134 -16.68 16.44 12.10
C GLN A 134 -17.29 15.55 11.00
N LYS A 135 -16.49 15.22 9.96
CA LYS A 135 -16.94 14.38 8.86
C LYS A 135 -16.97 12.89 9.27
N SER A 136 -17.82 12.11 8.59
CA SER A 136 -17.98 10.69 8.86
C SER A 136 -16.70 9.88 8.57
N VAL A 137 -16.61 8.68 9.17
CA VAL A 137 -15.50 7.71 9.01
C VAL A 137 -15.16 7.39 7.55
N VAL A 138 -16.13 7.44 6.65
CA VAL A 138 -15.96 7.20 5.21
C VAL A 138 -14.94 8.15 4.59
N PHE A 139 -14.93 9.42 5.00
CA PHE A 139 -13.94 10.40 4.51
C PHE A 139 -12.53 10.12 5.04
N PHE A 140 -12.40 9.51 6.23
CA PHE A 140 -11.10 9.07 6.75
C PHE A 140 -10.56 7.88 5.98
N ALA A 141 -11.42 6.98 5.50
CA ALA A 141 -11.01 5.89 4.61
C ALA A 141 -10.40 6.42 3.29
N LEU A 142 -10.91 7.52 2.76
CA LEU A 142 -10.31 8.18 1.59
C LEU A 142 -8.90 8.72 1.85
N ALA A 143 -8.57 9.09 3.09
CA ALA A 143 -7.24 9.59 3.41
C ALA A 143 -6.13 8.58 3.11
N THR A 144 -6.40 7.27 3.22
CA THR A 144 -5.44 6.21 2.87
C THR A 144 -5.14 6.18 1.37
N SER A 145 -6.15 6.38 0.53
CA SER A 145 -6.00 6.46 -0.93
C SER A 145 -5.27 7.75 -1.34
N LEU A 146 -5.55 8.86 -0.66
CA LEU A 146 -4.89 10.16 -0.92
C LEU A 146 -3.38 10.10 -0.71
N ASP A 147 -2.90 9.36 0.29
CA ASP A 147 -1.46 9.18 0.52
C ASP A 147 -0.77 8.64 -0.75
N TYR A 148 -1.27 7.52 -1.29
CA TYR A 148 -0.69 6.92 -2.50
C TYR A 148 -0.79 7.83 -3.72
N ILE A 149 -1.90 8.55 -3.88
CA ILE A 149 -2.13 9.46 -5.01
C ILE A 149 -1.15 10.64 -4.94
N VAL A 150 -1.06 11.30 -3.79
CA VAL A 150 -0.23 12.50 -3.64
C VAL A 150 1.25 12.15 -3.82
N VAL A 151 1.74 11.13 -3.11
CA VAL A 151 3.13 10.66 -3.25
C VAL A 151 3.40 10.24 -4.69
N GLY A 152 2.48 9.48 -5.30
CA GLY A 152 2.60 9.02 -6.69
C GLY A 152 2.67 10.17 -7.69
N ILE A 153 1.83 11.20 -7.57
CA ILE A 153 1.86 12.37 -8.43
C ILE A 153 3.20 13.10 -8.31
N ILE A 154 3.69 13.30 -7.09
CA ILE A 154 4.97 13.97 -6.86
C ILE A 154 6.09 13.18 -7.54
N LEU A 155 6.13 11.86 -7.35
CA LEU A 155 7.15 10.99 -7.96
C LEU A 155 7.07 10.99 -9.49
N ILE A 156 5.86 10.99 -10.08
CA ILE A 156 5.67 11.11 -11.54
C ILE A 156 6.19 12.46 -12.05
N CYS A 157 5.94 13.56 -11.33
CA CYS A 157 6.46 14.87 -11.70
C CYS A 157 7.99 14.89 -11.73
N PHE A 158 8.63 14.32 -10.71
CA PHE A 158 10.10 14.20 -10.68
C PHE A 158 10.63 13.26 -11.77
N TYR A 159 9.94 12.13 -12.02
CA TYR A 159 10.31 11.21 -13.10
C TYR A 159 10.30 11.90 -14.47
N LYS A 160 9.25 12.69 -14.76
CA LYS A 160 9.17 13.48 -16.00
C LYS A 160 10.22 14.59 -16.06
N ALA A 161 10.47 15.30 -14.95
CA ALA A 161 11.50 16.34 -14.88
C ALA A 161 12.90 15.78 -15.15
N LYS A 162 13.19 14.55 -14.74
CA LYS A 162 14.44 13.84 -15.03
C LYS A 162 14.47 13.17 -16.40
N LYS A 163 13.51 13.45 -17.26
CA LYS A 163 13.41 12.88 -18.62
C LYS A 163 13.43 11.35 -18.59
N GLY A 164 12.70 10.73 -17.66
CA GLY A 164 12.53 9.28 -17.61
C GLY A 164 12.01 8.71 -18.93
N GLN A 165 12.34 7.47 -19.22
CA GLN A 165 11.94 6.82 -20.47
C GLN A 165 10.43 6.69 -20.57
N LYS A 166 9.87 6.69 -21.79
CA LYS A 166 8.45 6.43 -22.02
C LYS A 166 8.09 5.03 -21.53
N LEU A 167 7.03 4.93 -20.74
CA LEU A 167 6.53 3.65 -20.27
C LEU A 167 6.07 2.79 -21.46
N ARG A 168 6.52 1.55 -21.50
CA ARG A 168 6.15 0.57 -22.53
C ARG A 168 5.77 -0.74 -21.86
N PHE A 169 4.87 -1.48 -22.47
CA PHE A 169 4.49 -2.82 -22.04
C PHE A 169 5.12 -3.88 -22.91
N SER A 170 5.59 -4.97 -22.30
CA SER A 170 6.04 -6.17 -22.98
C SER A 170 5.54 -7.42 -22.25
N ALA A 171 4.74 -8.24 -22.94
CA ALA A 171 4.19 -9.48 -22.39
C ALA A 171 5.28 -10.49 -22.03
N ASP A 172 6.31 -10.60 -22.90
CA ASP A 172 7.43 -11.53 -22.67
C ASP A 172 8.25 -11.12 -21.45
N TYR A 173 8.46 -9.82 -21.29
CA TYR A 173 9.12 -9.29 -20.09
C TYR A 173 8.27 -9.51 -18.84
N GLY A 174 6.94 -9.36 -18.94
CA GLY A 174 6.01 -9.64 -17.85
C GLY A 174 6.08 -11.09 -17.37
N LYS A 175 6.13 -12.06 -18.31
CA LYS A 175 6.31 -13.48 -17.95
C LYS A 175 7.64 -13.74 -17.26
N LYS A 176 8.74 -13.12 -17.75
CA LYS A 176 10.05 -13.21 -17.11
C LYS A 176 10.02 -12.65 -15.69
N LEU A 177 9.41 -11.48 -15.51
CA LEU A 177 9.32 -10.82 -14.21
C LEU A 177 8.52 -11.64 -13.21
N LEU A 178 7.34 -12.16 -13.60
CA LEU A 178 6.54 -13.05 -12.75
C LEU A 178 7.28 -14.33 -12.40
N LYS A 179 8.02 -14.93 -13.34
CA LYS A 179 8.83 -16.12 -13.07
C LYS A 179 9.96 -15.85 -12.08
N SER A 180 10.53 -14.64 -12.07
CA SER A 180 11.56 -14.24 -11.11
C SER A 180 10.99 -13.88 -9.74
N SER A 181 9.77 -13.32 -9.69
CA SER A 181 9.16 -12.80 -8.46
C SER A 181 8.30 -13.82 -7.70
N TRP A 182 7.88 -14.93 -8.31
CA TRP A 182 6.92 -15.86 -7.69
C TRP A 182 7.41 -16.47 -6.35
N HIS A 183 8.71 -16.67 -6.21
CA HIS A 183 9.30 -17.17 -4.97
C HIS A 183 9.13 -16.22 -3.78
N PHE A 184 8.95 -14.92 -4.06
CA PHE A 184 8.73 -13.90 -3.03
C PHE A 184 7.25 -13.73 -2.67
N ILE A 185 6.31 -14.26 -3.48
CA ILE A 185 4.88 -14.15 -3.22
C ILE A 185 4.51 -14.93 -1.97
N LEU A 186 4.92 -16.21 -1.89
CA LEU A 186 4.55 -17.10 -0.78
C LEU A 186 5.01 -16.58 0.58
N PRO A 187 6.29 -16.21 0.79
CA PRO A 187 6.72 -15.59 2.05
C PRO A 187 5.97 -14.30 2.37
N ALA A 188 5.74 -13.44 1.39
CA ALA A 188 5.01 -12.19 1.59
C ALA A 188 3.56 -12.42 2.01
N VAL A 189 2.87 -13.40 1.41
CA VAL A 189 1.52 -13.81 1.82
C VAL A 189 1.53 -14.36 3.23
N MET A 190 2.47 -15.23 3.59
CA MET A 190 2.58 -15.78 4.94
C MET A 190 2.78 -14.69 6.00
N VAL A 191 3.62 -13.71 5.74
CA VAL A 191 3.83 -12.56 6.63
C VAL A 191 2.55 -11.73 6.75
N SER A 192 1.83 -11.51 5.64
CA SER A 192 0.56 -10.77 5.67
C SER A 192 -0.53 -11.52 6.43
N VAL A 193 -0.64 -12.84 6.24
CA VAL A 193 -1.56 -13.68 7.01
C VAL A 193 -1.25 -13.56 8.49
N TYR A 194 0.00 -13.79 8.89
CA TYR A 194 0.43 -13.68 10.28
C TYR A 194 0.14 -12.28 10.87
N GLY A 195 0.43 -11.22 10.13
CA GLY A 195 0.30 -9.84 10.63
C GLY A 195 -1.13 -9.30 10.67
N GLN A 196 -2.12 -10.00 10.12
CA GLN A 196 -3.50 -9.50 10.07
C GLN A 196 -4.53 -10.47 10.67
N THR A 197 -4.15 -11.72 10.93
CA THR A 197 -5.06 -12.77 11.45
C THR A 197 -5.70 -12.35 12.79
N ASP A 198 -4.95 -11.70 13.66
CA ASP A 198 -5.43 -11.18 14.94
C ASP A 198 -6.65 -10.27 14.79
N LYS A 199 -6.60 -9.32 13.86
CA LYS A 199 -7.69 -8.37 13.62
C LYS A 199 -8.93 -9.04 13.04
N PHE A 200 -8.75 -10.02 12.15
CA PHE A 200 -9.87 -10.81 11.61
C PHE A 200 -10.54 -11.64 12.71
N MET A 201 -9.75 -12.31 13.55
CA MET A 201 -10.28 -13.11 14.65
C MET A 201 -11.02 -12.23 15.67
N LEU A 202 -10.41 -11.10 16.04
CA LEU A 202 -11.02 -10.18 16.99
C LEU A 202 -12.37 -9.64 16.50
N LYS A 203 -12.52 -9.29 15.21
CA LYS A 203 -13.80 -8.84 14.65
C LYS A 203 -14.92 -9.85 14.82
N GLN A 204 -14.61 -11.15 14.76
CA GLN A 204 -15.59 -12.22 14.94
C GLN A 204 -15.94 -12.51 16.40
N MET A 205 -15.07 -12.10 17.33
CA MET A 205 -15.15 -12.48 18.75
C MET A 205 -15.57 -11.33 19.67
N ILE A 206 -15.26 -10.08 19.31
CA ILE A 206 -15.43 -8.91 20.17
C ILE A 206 -16.01 -7.72 19.40
N SER A 207 -16.30 -6.62 20.12
CA SER A 207 -16.88 -5.41 19.54
C SER A 207 -15.86 -4.57 18.76
N ASP A 208 -16.36 -3.73 17.83
CA ASP A 208 -15.51 -2.80 17.05
C ASP A 208 -14.72 -1.83 17.94
N SER A 209 -15.28 -1.44 19.08
CA SER A 209 -14.60 -0.57 20.05
C SER A 209 -13.34 -1.23 20.64
N GLU A 210 -13.41 -2.52 20.95
CA GLU A 210 -12.27 -3.27 21.49
C GLU A 210 -11.18 -3.49 20.44
N ILE A 211 -11.57 -3.71 19.16
CA ILE A 211 -10.62 -3.72 18.03
C ILE A 211 -9.92 -2.37 17.92
N GLY A 212 -10.64 -1.26 18.11
CA GLY A 212 -10.07 0.08 18.14
C GLY A 212 -9.00 0.25 19.22
N TYR A 213 -9.26 -0.21 20.45
CA TYR A 213 -8.29 -0.18 21.54
C TYR A 213 -7.07 -1.07 21.26
N TYR A 214 -7.29 -2.30 20.80
CA TYR A 214 -6.23 -3.23 20.42
C TYR A 214 -5.34 -2.62 19.30
N SER A 215 -5.95 -2.09 18.24
CA SER A 215 -5.22 -1.49 17.12
C SER A 215 -4.41 -0.27 17.54
N THR A 216 -4.93 0.53 18.48
CA THR A 216 -4.20 1.67 19.05
C THR A 216 -2.97 1.20 19.84
N ALA A 217 -3.14 0.19 20.70
CA ALA A 217 -2.03 -0.37 21.47
C ALA A 217 -0.96 -0.97 20.55
N THR A 218 -1.38 -1.74 19.55
CA THR A 218 -0.46 -2.33 18.54
C THR A 218 0.28 -1.24 17.78
N ALA A 219 -0.39 -0.18 17.35
CA ALA A 219 0.23 0.94 16.64
C ALA A 219 1.31 1.64 17.50
N LEU A 220 1.06 1.81 18.80
CA LEU A 220 2.06 2.36 19.72
C LEU A 220 3.25 1.42 19.89
N CYS A 221 3.00 0.12 20.10
CA CYS A 221 4.07 -0.88 20.21
C CYS A 221 4.93 -0.98 18.96
N THR A 222 4.32 -0.93 17.78
CA THR A 222 5.03 -1.05 16.49
C THR A 222 5.68 0.26 16.05
N SER A 223 5.35 1.39 16.67
CA SER A 223 5.93 2.69 16.29
C SER A 223 7.46 2.74 16.40
N TRP A 224 8.08 1.92 17.25
CA TRP A 224 9.53 1.81 17.36
C TRP A 224 10.18 0.99 16.24
N CYS A 225 9.42 0.15 15.56
CA CYS A 225 9.93 -0.73 14.51
C CYS A 225 10.44 0.06 13.29
N PHE A 226 9.99 1.31 13.09
CA PHE A 226 10.47 2.13 11.97
C PHE A 226 11.98 2.40 12.04
N VAL A 227 12.55 2.49 13.25
CA VAL A 227 14.01 2.70 13.43
C VAL A 227 14.78 1.49 12.92
N LEU A 228 14.33 0.28 13.28
CA LEU A 228 14.93 -0.97 12.82
C LEU A 228 14.80 -1.10 11.30
N GLN A 229 13.62 -0.77 10.75
CA GLN A 229 13.39 -0.83 9.32
C GLN A 229 14.31 0.15 8.56
N ALA A 230 14.47 1.38 9.06
CA ALA A 230 15.35 2.37 8.45
C ALA A 230 16.82 1.92 8.42
N ILE A 231 17.27 1.22 9.46
CA ILE A 231 18.60 0.63 9.51
C ILE A 231 18.74 -0.47 8.45
N ILE A 232 17.79 -1.40 8.40
CA ILE A 232 17.77 -2.50 7.41
C ILE A 232 17.78 -1.94 5.99
N ASP A 233 16.89 -0.98 5.68
CA ASP A 233 16.77 -0.39 4.35
C ASP A 233 18.04 0.36 3.92
N SER A 234 18.78 0.93 4.90
CA SER A 234 20.04 1.61 4.63
C SER A 234 21.18 0.63 4.28
N PHE A 235 21.18 -0.56 4.88
CA PHE A 235 22.21 -1.57 4.62
C PHE A 235 21.87 -2.50 3.46
N TYR A 236 20.58 -2.65 3.12
CA TYR A 236 20.13 -3.57 2.08
C TYR A 236 20.80 -3.41 0.70
N PRO A 237 21.12 -2.17 0.20
CA PRO A 237 21.79 -2.01 -1.08
C PRO A 237 23.27 -2.40 -1.07
N THR A 238 23.87 -2.60 0.11
CA THR A 238 25.31 -2.92 0.27
C THR A 238 25.58 -4.41 0.49
N ILE A 239 24.54 -5.20 0.66
CA ILE A 239 24.56 -6.66 0.78
C ILE A 239 24.21 -7.31 -0.56
#